data_c06071206387e6d95649ba54bfc50e63
#
_entry.id   c06071206387e6d95649ba54bfc50e63
#
_cell.length_a   1.000
_cell.length_b   1.000
_cell.length_c   1.000
_cell.angle_alpha   90.00
_cell.angle_beta   90.00
_cell.angle_gamma   90.00
#
_symmetry.space_group_name_H-M   'P 1'
#
loop_
_entity.id
_entity.type
_entity.pdbx_description
1 polymer ?
#
loop_
_entity_poly.entity_id
_entity_poly.type
_entity_poly.pdbx_seq_one_letter_code
_entity_poly.pdbx_strand_id
1 'polypeptide(L)'
;MSETPEAGESAIYPGIPDELAHLSWLLGRWVGVGTGQYPTIEDFRFGQEVSFSTDGRPFLTYWSRSWLLDDDGNRVRPLATESGFWRPRPGNGVEITLDHPTGFAEIWYGSVEVTGIENAVITGARAELRTDAVMRTDSAKEYSEGERLYGLVDGKLLWTFDMAAVGQPMQNHLAGSLTPEVAAQE
;
A
#
# COMPACT_ATOMS: atom_id res chain seq x y z
N MET A 1 39.00 -10.34 4.62
CA MET A 1 38.68 -9.19 3.74
C MET A 1 37.26 -9.44 3.26
N SER A 2 36.34 -8.71 3.80
CA SER A 2 34.89 -8.80 3.51
C SER A 2 34.62 -7.73 2.44
N GLU A 3 34.30 -8.16 1.23
CA GLU A 3 33.87 -7.24 0.17
C GLU A 3 32.46 -6.75 0.50
N THR A 4 32.36 -5.43 0.68
CA THR A 4 31.07 -4.73 0.75
C THR A 4 30.53 -4.66 -0.68
N PRO A 5 29.26 -5.06 -0.96
CA PRO A 5 28.68 -4.90 -2.30
C PRO A 5 28.55 -3.43 -2.64
N GLU A 6 29.00 -3.05 -3.83
CA GLU A 6 28.85 -1.69 -4.36
C GLU A 6 27.36 -1.33 -4.55
N ALA A 7 27.01 -0.12 -4.09
CA ALA A 7 25.71 0.49 -4.33
C ALA A 7 25.56 0.83 -5.83
N GLY A 8 24.76 0.06 -6.54
CA GLY A 8 24.48 0.30 -7.97
C GLY A 8 23.70 -0.78 -8.69
N GLU A 9 23.48 -1.92 -8.08
CA GLU A 9 22.63 -2.95 -8.66
C GLU A 9 21.19 -2.74 -8.22
N SER A 10 20.36 -2.35 -9.17
CA SER A 10 18.90 -2.40 -9.07
C SER A 10 18.50 -3.88 -8.88
N ALA A 11 18.42 -4.25 -7.66
CA ALA A 11 18.32 -5.60 -7.24
C ALA A 11 16.86 -6.09 -7.40
N ILE A 12 16.70 -7.16 -8.07
CA ILE A 12 16.05 -8.28 -7.40
C ILE A 12 16.80 -8.40 -6.08
N TYR A 13 16.18 -7.99 -4.98
CA TYR A 13 16.81 -8.01 -3.67
C TYR A 13 17.36 -9.41 -3.41
N PRO A 14 18.69 -9.60 -3.24
CA PRO A 14 19.25 -10.93 -3.00
C PRO A 14 18.58 -11.47 -1.73
N GLY A 15 17.81 -12.54 -1.87
CA GLY A 15 17.08 -13.15 -0.77
C GLY A 15 15.57 -12.94 -0.72
N ILE A 16 14.93 -12.39 -1.78
CA ILE A 16 13.46 -12.45 -1.90
C ILE A 16 13.07 -13.89 -2.23
N PRO A 17 12.17 -14.51 -1.44
CA PRO A 17 11.61 -15.81 -1.78
C PRO A 17 10.89 -15.78 -3.14
N ASP A 18 10.97 -16.86 -3.91
CA ASP A 18 10.31 -16.97 -5.21
C ASP A 18 8.79 -16.72 -5.13
N GLU A 19 8.18 -17.09 -4.01
CA GLU A 19 6.76 -16.85 -3.73
C GLU A 19 6.39 -15.37 -3.71
N LEU A 20 7.35 -14.48 -3.40
CA LEU A 20 7.15 -13.03 -3.39
C LEU A 20 7.46 -12.37 -4.73
N ALA A 21 7.89 -13.09 -5.75
CA ALA A 21 8.34 -12.51 -7.02
C ALA A 21 7.27 -11.55 -7.62
N HIS A 22 6.00 -11.96 -7.62
CA HIS A 22 4.89 -11.15 -8.16
C HIS A 22 4.49 -9.94 -7.29
N LEU A 23 5.00 -9.86 -6.05
CA LEU A 23 4.82 -8.74 -5.12
C LEU A 23 6.07 -7.85 -4.99
N SER A 24 7.18 -8.23 -5.64
CA SER A 24 8.49 -7.56 -5.46
C SER A 24 8.48 -6.07 -5.86
N TRP A 25 7.59 -5.68 -6.76
CA TRP A 25 7.41 -4.30 -7.21
C TRP A 25 6.90 -3.34 -6.11
N LEU A 26 6.33 -3.89 -5.03
CA LEU A 26 5.89 -3.10 -3.88
C LEU A 26 7.04 -2.74 -2.93
N LEU A 27 8.12 -3.55 -2.92
CA LEU A 27 9.22 -3.40 -1.95
C LEU A 27 9.84 -2.01 -1.97
N GLY A 28 10.13 -1.51 -0.77
CA GLY A 28 10.74 -0.22 -0.55
C GLY A 28 9.85 0.75 0.21
N ARG A 29 10.30 1.99 0.24
CA ARG A 29 9.55 3.10 0.84
C ARG A 29 9.05 4.04 -0.24
N TRP A 30 7.79 4.38 -0.14
CA TRP A 30 7.06 5.19 -1.10
C TRP A 30 6.52 6.43 -0.40
N VAL A 31 6.66 7.59 -1.03
CA VAL A 31 6.19 8.87 -0.48
C VAL A 31 5.43 9.66 -1.55
N GLY A 32 4.40 10.35 -1.15
CA GLY A 32 3.64 11.18 -2.09
C GLY A 32 2.39 11.79 -1.48
N VAL A 33 1.44 12.08 -2.35
CA VAL A 33 0.22 12.81 -2.00
C VAL A 33 -1.02 12.09 -2.54
N GLY A 34 -2.14 12.42 -1.95
CA GLY A 34 -3.43 11.91 -2.38
C GLY A 34 -4.56 12.89 -2.06
N THR A 35 -5.74 12.49 -2.48
CA THR A 35 -7.01 13.17 -2.20
C THR A 35 -7.98 12.23 -1.53
N GLY A 36 -8.79 12.77 -0.64
CA GLY A 36 -9.85 12.06 0.04
C GLY A 36 -11.16 12.78 -0.11
N GLN A 37 -12.25 12.00 -0.26
CA GLN A 37 -13.62 12.48 -0.36
C GLN A 37 -14.55 11.44 0.22
N TYR A 38 -15.68 11.87 0.74
CA TYR A 38 -16.79 11.00 1.13
C TYR A 38 -18.04 11.84 1.40
N PRO A 39 -19.28 11.34 1.18
CA PRO A 39 -20.49 12.15 1.32
C PRO A 39 -20.71 12.79 2.69
N THR A 40 -20.05 12.26 3.73
CA THR A 40 -20.19 12.69 5.14
C THR A 40 -19.06 13.59 5.63
N ILE A 41 -18.09 13.95 4.78
CA ILE A 41 -16.94 14.80 5.12
C ILE A 41 -16.62 15.75 3.96
N GLU A 42 -15.90 16.81 4.24
CA GLU A 42 -15.34 17.69 3.22
C GLU A 42 -14.18 17.01 2.48
N ASP A 43 -13.99 17.35 1.21
CA ASP A 43 -12.84 16.88 0.43
C ASP A 43 -11.54 17.38 1.05
N PHE A 44 -10.50 16.56 1.00
CA PHE A 44 -9.23 16.91 1.61
C PHE A 44 -8.03 16.38 0.79
N ARG A 45 -6.88 16.97 1.03
CA ARG A 45 -5.58 16.51 0.50
C ARG A 45 -4.76 15.92 1.63
N PHE A 46 -3.99 14.89 1.33
CA PHE A 46 -3.10 14.28 2.30
C PHE A 46 -1.73 13.96 1.71
N GLY A 47 -0.71 13.98 2.57
CA GLY A 47 0.56 13.37 2.31
C GLY A 47 0.59 11.97 2.90
N GLN A 48 1.35 11.09 2.29
CA GLN A 48 1.46 9.70 2.72
C GLN A 48 2.87 9.18 2.55
N GLU A 49 3.26 8.28 3.44
CA GLU A 49 4.37 7.37 3.26
C GLU A 49 3.90 5.94 3.49
N VAL A 50 4.43 5.03 2.68
CA VAL A 50 4.14 3.60 2.72
C VAL A 50 5.46 2.85 2.68
N SER A 51 5.57 1.78 3.46
CA SER A 51 6.73 0.89 3.47
C SER A 51 6.29 -0.56 3.28
N PHE A 52 6.95 -1.24 2.36
CA PHE A 52 6.87 -2.68 2.18
C PHE A 52 8.27 -3.27 2.37
N SER A 53 8.40 -4.23 3.26
CA SER A 53 9.68 -4.89 3.54
C SER A 53 9.51 -6.39 3.70
N THR A 54 10.59 -7.15 3.56
CA THR A 54 10.63 -8.59 3.86
C THR A 54 11.85 -8.90 4.70
N ASP A 55 11.74 -9.93 5.54
CA ASP A 55 12.83 -10.48 6.32
C ASP A 55 13.35 -11.81 5.74
N GLY A 56 13.01 -12.12 4.47
CA GLY A 56 13.36 -13.34 3.77
C GLY A 56 12.33 -14.47 3.91
N ARG A 57 11.26 -14.28 4.69
CA ARG A 57 10.11 -15.18 4.73
C ARG A 57 9.09 -14.79 3.64
N PRO A 58 8.19 -15.70 3.24
CA PRO A 58 7.24 -15.45 2.13
C PRO A 58 6.07 -14.57 2.55
N PHE A 59 6.35 -13.35 2.99
CA PHE A 59 5.38 -12.28 3.21
C PHE A 59 6.06 -10.90 3.15
N LEU A 60 5.27 -9.86 2.88
CA LEU A 60 5.69 -8.47 3.06
C LEU A 60 5.10 -7.93 4.35
N THR A 61 5.92 -7.26 5.13
CA THR A 61 5.46 -6.36 6.19
C THR A 61 5.04 -5.05 5.55
N TYR A 62 3.85 -4.58 5.86
CA TYR A 62 3.28 -3.34 5.36
C TYR A 62 3.09 -2.35 6.50
N TRP A 63 3.42 -1.10 6.24
CA TRP A 63 3.14 0.00 7.13
C TRP A 63 2.88 1.28 6.33
N SER A 64 1.88 2.04 6.75
CA SER A 64 1.49 3.30 6.13
C SER A 64 1.11 4.33 7.17
N ARG A 65 1.44 5.58 6.92
CA ARG A 65 0.89 6.73 7.64
C ARG A 65 0.59 7.87 6.69
N SER A 66 -0.42 8.65 7.06
CA SER A 66 -0.81 9.84 6.31
C SER A 66 -1.03 11.04 7.22
N TRP A 67 -1.04 12.22 6.64
CA TRP A 67 -1.28 13.49 7.34
C TRP A 67 -2.06 14.44 6.43
N LEU A 68 -2.94 15.23 7.04
CA LEU A 68 -3.68 16.27 6.36
C LEU A 68 -2.72 17.34 5.84
N LEU A 69 -2.96 17.81 4.63
CA LEU A 69 -2.26 18.95 4.02
C LEU A 69 -3.20 20.15 3.95
N ASP A 70 -2.63 21.35 4.16
CA ASP A 70 -3.30 22.62 3.81
C ASP A 70 -3.17 22.90 2.30
N ASP A 71 -3.72 24.06 1.85
CA ASP A 71 -3.69 24.47 0.46
C ASP A 71 -2.26 24.73 -0.07
N ASP A 72 -1.36 25.10 0.82
CA ASP A 72 0.07 25.33 0.51
C ASP A 72 0.89 24.03 0.53
N GLY A 73 0.29 22.88 0.91
CA GLY A 73 0.94 21.58 0.98
C GLY A 73 1.69 21.33 2.28
N ASN A 74 1.50 22.14 3.32
CA ASN A 74 2.11 21.91 4.62
C ASN A 74 1.34 20.86 5.43
N ARG A 75 2.05 20.12 6.28
CA ARG A 75 1.43 19.15 7.20
C ARG A 75 0.67 19.87 8.31
N VAL A 76 -0.62 19.57 8.43
CA VAL A 76 -1.50 20.12 9.46
C VAL A 76 -1.61 19.22 10.68
N ARG A 77 -1.93 17.94 10.47
CA ARG A 77 -2.08 16.94 11.53
C ARG A 77 -1.98 15.52 10.98
N PRO A 78 -1.69 14.51 11.83
CA PRO A 78 -1.84 13.12 11.47
C PRO A 78 -3.28 12.78 11.04
N LEU A 79 -3.43 11.84 10.08
CA LEU A 79 -4.71 11.31 9.63
C LEU A 79 -4.84 9.83 9.99
N ALA A 80 -4.25 8.96 9.19
CA ALA A 80 -4.38 7.52 9.31
C ALA A 80 -3.04 6.85 9.47
N THR A 81 -3.05 5.72 10.16
CA THR A 81 -1.95 4.75 10.22
C THR A 81 -2.54 3.37 9.98
N GLU A 82 -1.84 2.56 9.21
CA GLU A 82 -2.19 1.17 8.95
C GLU A 82 -0.92 0.33 9.09
N SER A 83 -1.08 -0.91 9.55
CA SER A 83 0.00 -1.90 9.57
C SER A 83 -0.54 -3.29 9.26
N GLY A 84 0.31 -4.16 8.73
CA GLY A 84 -0.12 -5.52 8.45
C GLY A 84 0.84 -6.31 7.58
N PHE A 85 0.32 -7.39 6.99
CA PHE A 85 1.11 -8.34 6.23
C PHE A 85 0.43 -8.69 4.92
N TRP A 86 1.22 -8.71 3.84
CA TRP A 86 0.81 -9.20 2.53
C TRP A 86 1.42 -10.58 2.32
N ARG A 87 0.60 -11.58 2.15
CA ARG A 87 0.98 -12.99 2.00
C ARG A 87 0.67 -13.49 0.60
N PRO A 88 1.64 -14.03 -0.14
CA PRO A 88 1.39 -14.58 -1.46
C PRO A 88 0.53 -15.85 -1.39
N ARG A 89 -0.26 -16.08 -2.43
CA ARG A 89 -1.04 -17.29 -2.64
C ARG A 89 -0.78 -17.85 -4.04
N PRO A 90 -1.02 -19.15 -4.26
CA PRO A 90 -0.90 -19.74 -5.60
C PRO A 90 -1.72 -18.98 -6.65
N GLY A 91 -1.23 -18.95 -7.90
CA GLY A 91 -1.92 -18.29 -9.02
C GLY A 91 -1.87 -16.77 -8.95
N ASN A 92 -0.76 -16.21 -8.45
CA ASN A 92 -0.60 -14.76 -8.25
C ASN A 92 -1.65 -14.15 -7.31
N GLY A 93 -2.24 -14.95 -6.46
CA GLY A 93 -3.14 -14.49 -5.42
C GLY A 93 -2.39 -13.81 -4.28
N VAL A 94 -3.11 -13.02 -3.51
CA VAL A 94 -2.62 -12.39 -2.28
C VAL A 94 -3.72 -12.39 -1.23
N GLU A 95 -3.32 -12.58 0.02
CA GLU A 95 -4.15 -12.34 1.20
C GLU A 95 -3.44 -11.37 2.13
N ILE A 96 -4.23 -10.48 2.76
CA ILE A 96 -3.66 -9.41 3.56
C ILE A 96 -4.42 -9.31 4.87
N THR A 97 -3.68 -9.06 5.95
CA THR A 97 -4.25 -8.66 7.23
C THR A 97 -3.81 -7.24 7.52
N LEU A 98 -4.75 -6.36 7.87
CA LEU A 98 -4.48 -4.96 8.23
C LEU A 98 -5.10 -4.62 9.58
N ASP A 99 -4.39 -3.82 10.34
CA ASP A 99 -4.83 -3.23 11.59
C ASP A 99 -4.75 -1.70 11.54
N HIS A 100 -5.74 -1.05 12.17
CA HIS A 100 -5.86 0.40 12.22
C HIS A 100 -6.00 0.89 13.67
N PRO A 101 -5.28 1.95 14.10
CA PRO A 101 -5.45 2.54 15.42
C PRO A 101 -6.87 3.07 15.70
N THR A 102 -7.67 3.25 14.64
CA THR A 102 -9.08 3.66 14.73
C THR A 102 -10.02 2.53 15.09
N GLY A 103 -9.50 1.32 15.36
CA GLY A 103 -10.25 0.18 15.87
C GLY A 103 -10.78 -0.76 14.80
N PHE A 104 -10.12 -0.86 13.66
CA PHE A 104 -10.44 -1.84 12.62
C PHE A 104 -9.35 -2.89 12.51
N ALA A 105 -9.76 -4.14 12.24
CA ALA A 105 -8.93 -5.23 11.76
C ALA A 105 -9.59 -5.83 10.52
N GLU A 106 -8.84 -6.01 9.45
CA GLU A 106 -9.35 -6.38 8.13
C GLU A 106 -8.62 -7.59 7.56
N ILE A 107 -9.37 -8.44 6.86
CA ILE A 107 -8.84 -9.49 5.99
C ILE A 107 -9.21 -9.17 4.56
N TRP A 108 -8.20 -9.16 3.69
CA TRP A 108 -8.32 -8.86 2.28
C TRP A 108 -7.86 -10.03 1.44
N TYR A 109 -8.54 -10.26 0.33
CA TYR A 109 -8.10 -11.16 -0.73
C TYR A 109 -7.99 -10.41 -2.04
N GLY A 110 -7.11 -10.89 -2.90
CA GLY A 110 -6.99 -10.34 -4.23
C GLY A 110 -6.05 -11.10 -5.13
N SER A 111 -5.77 -10.48 -6.26
CA SER A 111 -4.85 -11.00 -7.27
C SER A 111 -3.91 -9.91 -7.77
N VAL A 112 -2.75 -10.34 -8.22
CA VAL A 112 -1.72 -9.48 -8.78
C VAL A 112 -1.49 -9.87 -10.24
N GLU A 113 -1.53 -8.88 -11.12
CA GLU A 113 -1.18 -9.01 -12.53
C GLU A 113 0.12 -8.24 -12.80
N VAL A 114 1.12 -8.90 -13.33
CA VAL A 114 2.34 -8.26 -13.80
C VAL A 114 2.16 -7.95 -15.28
N THR A 115 2.16 -6.67 -15.64
CA THR A 115 1.87 -6.18 -17.00
C THR A 115 3.12 -5.77 -17.78
N GLY A 116 4.25 -5.62 -17.11
CA GLY A 116 5.51 -5.26 -17.75
C GLY A 116 6.72 -5.76 -16.96
N ILE A 117 7.71 -6.28 -17.67
CA ILE A 117 9.01 -6.68 -17.12
C ILE A 117 10.09 -6.23 -18.07
N GLU A 118 11.10 -5.52 -17.55
CA GLU A 118 12.29 -5.11 -18.29
C GLU A 118 13.55 -5.43 -17.48
N ASN A 119 14.52 -6.11 -18.08
CA ASN A 119 15.78 -6.50 -17.42
C ASN A 119 15.58 -7.20 -16.07
N ALA A 120 14.61 -8.12 -15.99
CA ALA A 120 14.19 -8.82 -14.78
C ALA A 120 13.59 -7.92 -13.65
N VAL A 121 13.26 -6.67 -13.96
CA VAL A 121 12.56 -5.75 -13.06
C VAL A 121 11.11 -5.61 -13.52
N ILE A 122 10.17 -5.68 -12.59
CA ILE A 122 8.75 -5.41 -12.87
C ILE A 122 8.60 -3.89 -13.09
N THR A 123 8.15 -3.49 -14.28
CA THR A 123 7.93 -2.09 -14.68
C THR A 123 6.46 -1.72 -14.74
N GLY A 124 5.58 -2.73 -14.75
CA GLY A 124 4.14 -2.56 -14.70
C GLY A 124 3.48 -3.71 -13.94
N ALA A 125 2.60 -3.37 -13.03
CA ALA A 125 1.83 -4.34 -12.25
C ALA A 125 0.54 -3.73 -11.73
N ARG A 126 -0.42 -4.59 -11.38
CA ARG A 126 -1.70 -4.22 -10.78
C ARG A 126 -2.08 -5.23 -9.70
N ALA A 127 -2.56 -4.75 -8.56
CA ALA A 127 -3.16 -5.58 -7.52
C ALA A 127 -4.59 -5.11 -7.25
N GLU A 128 -5.56 -6.01 -7.39
CA GLU A 128 -6.97 -5.77 -7.05
C GLU A 128 -7.31 -6.51 -5.77
N LEU A 129 -7.85 -5.80 -4.80
CA LEU A 129 -8.10 -6.30 -3.45
C LEU A 129 -9.52 -5.99 -3.02
N ARG A 130 -10.12 -6.93 -2.29
CA ARG A 130 -11.43 -6.76 -1.65
C ARG A 130 -11.39 -7.33 -0.24
N THR A 131 -12.09 -6.67 0.69
CA THR A 131 -12.27 -7.22 2.04
C THR A 131 -13.12 -8.48 2.02
N ASP A 132 -12.67 -9.48 2.77
CA ASP A 132 -13.45 -10.69 3.12
C ASP A 132 -14.11 -10.50 4.49
N ALA A 133 -13.40 -9.86 5.42
CA ALA A 133 -13.90 -9.55 6.74
C ALA A 133 -13.40 -8.20 7.23
N VAL A 134 -14.28 -7.46 7.87
CA VAL A 134 -13.97 -6.25 8.62
C VAL A 134 -14.45 -6.44 10.06
N MET A 135 -13.52 -6.44 11.01
CA MET A 135 -13.79 -6.45 12.44
C MET A 135 -13.60 -5.04 12.97
N ARG A 136 -14.45 -4.64 13.89
CA ARG A 136 -14.35 -3.31 14.50
C ARG A 136 -14.61 -3.36 16.00
N THR A 137 -13.95 -2.46 16.73
CA THR A 137 -14.25 -2.20 18.14
C THR A 137 -15.57 -1.43 18.27
N ASP A 138 -16.15 -1.46 19.45
CA ASP A 138 -17.43 -0.77 19.73
C ASP A 138 -17.36 0.76 19.48
N SER A 139 -16.19 1.35 19.62
CA SER A 139 -15.96 2.79 19.41
C SER A 139 -15.63 3.17 17.97
N ALA A 140 -15.35 2.21 17.10
CA ALA A 140 -15.04 2.46 15.71
C ALA A 140 -16.29 2.87 14.91
N LYS A 141 -16.09 3.72 13.91
CA LYS A 141 -17.18 4.12 12.99
C LYS A 141 -17.69 2.90 12.22
N GLU A 142 -18.90 3.02 11.67
CA GLU A 142 -19.45 2.00 10.79
C GLU A 142 -18.63 1.91 9.49
N TYR A 143 -18.12 0.72 9.20
CA TYR A 143 -17.40 0.37 7.98
C TYR A 143 -17.60 -1.12 7.73
N SER A 144 -18.06 -1.51 6.55
CA SER A 144 -18.46 -2.89 6.26
C SER A 144 -17.65 -3.56 5.16
N GLU A 145 -17.27 -2.83 4.13
CA GLU A 145 -16.58 -3.37 2.96
C GLU A 145 -15.62 -2.35 2.36
N GLY A 146 -14.53 -2.84 1.77
CA GLY A 146 -13.58 -2.03 1.02
C GLY A 146 -13.05 -2.73 -0.21
N GLU A 147 -12.70 -1.95 -1.22
CA GLU A 147 -11.96 -2.36 -2.40
C GLU A 147 -10.73 -1.47 -2.54
N ARG A 148 -9.59 -2.07 -2.89
CA ARG A 148 -8.35 -1.34 -3.16
C ARG A 148 -7.77 -1.77 -4.50
N LEU A 149 -7.27 -0.80 -5.23
CA LEU A 149 -6.49 -1.01 -6.43
C LEU A 149 -5.12 -0.39 -6.22
N TYR A 150 -4.07 -1.17 -6.46
CA TYR A 150 -2.70 -0.66 -6.54
C TYR A 150 -2.18 -0.88 -7.95
N GLY A 151 -1.41 0.06 -8.47
CA GLY A 151 -0.77 -0.05 -9.79
C GLY A 151 0.63 0.55 -9.80
N LEU A 152 1.57 -0.17 -10.43
CA LEU A 152 2.88 0.38 -10.78
C LEU A 152 2.80 0.92 -12.21
N VAL A 153 2.87 2.23 -12.35
CA VAL A 153 2.77 2.94 -13.64
C VAL A 153 3.85 4.03 -13.71
N ASP A 154 4.71 3.98 -14.69
CA ASP A 154 5.80 4.95 -14.89
C ASP A 154 6.65 5.15 -13.63
N GLY A 155 6.96 4.06 -12.93
CA GLY A 155 7.75 4.07 -11.70
C GLY A 155 7.05 4.65 -10.47
N LYS A 156 5.75 4.92 -10.55
CA LYS A 156 4.93 5.41 -9.43
C LYS A 156 4.01 4.32 -8.92
N LEU A 157 3.80 4.30 -7.63
CA LEU A 157 2.76 3.51 -6.97
C LEU A 157 1.48 4.36 -6.90
N LEU A 158 0.53 4.02 -7.76
CA LEU A 158 -0.81 4.60 -7.75
C LEU A 158 -1.74 3.69 -6.96
N TRP A 159 -2.67 4.26 -6.22
CA TRP A 159 -3.65 3.44 -5.52
C TRP A 159 -4.98 4.17 -5.31
N THR A 160 -6.05 3.37 -5.20
CA THR A 160 -7.38 3.85 -4.80
C THR A 160 -7.92 3.01 -3.67
N PHE A 161 -8.82 3.59 -2.90
CA PHE A 161 -9.61 2.92 -1.88
C PHE A 161 -11.07 3.33 -1.98
N ASP A 162 -11.90 2.37 -2.27
CA ASP A 162 -13.34 2.48 -2.26
C ASP A 162 -13.88 1.80 -1.00
N MET A 163 -14.88 2.38 -0.35
CA MET A 163 -15.47 1.80 0.86
C MET A 163 -16.99 1.96 0.93
N ALA A 164 -17.62 1.04 1.63
CA ALA A 164 -18.99 1.16 2.11
C ALA A 164 -18.96 1.41 3.63
N ALA A 165 -19.33 2.62 4.06
CA ALA A 165 -19.23 3.04 5.44
C ALA A 165 -20.29 4.08 5.80
N VAL A 166 -20.62 4.22 7.08
CA VAL A 166 -21.55 5.22 7.65
C VAL A 166 -22.86 5.35 6.87
N GLY A 167 -23.44 4.19 6.48
CA GLY A 167 -24.70 4.13 5.74
C GLY A 167 -24.59 4.49 4.24
N GLN A 168 -23.39 4.66 3.71
CA GLN A 168 -23.16 4.96 2.29
C GLN A 168 -22.78 3.68 1.53
N PRO A 169 -23.22 3.53 0.26
CA PRO A 169 -22.81 2.43 -0.60
C PRO A 169 -21.33 2.53 -0.97
N MET A 170 -20.80 1.44 -1.53
CA MET A 170 -19.43 1.39 -2.04
C MET A 170 -19.14 2.54 -3.01
N GLN A 171 -18.15 3.35 -2.70
CA GLN A 171 -17.72 4.48 -3.51
C GLN A 171 -16.30 4.89 -3.17
N ASN A 172 -15.66 5.63 -4.07
CA ASN A 172 -14.30 6.09 -3.85
C ASN A 172 -14.19 7.01 -2.62
N HIS A 173 -13.22 6.68 -1.76
CA HIS A 173 -12.86 7.46 -0.58
C HIS A 173 -11.49 8.11 -0.73
N LEU A 174 -10.49 7.36 -1.16
CA LEU A 174 -9.11 7.84 -1.26
C LEU A 174 -8.49 7.48 -2.61
N ALA A 175 -7.61 8.35 -3.09
CA ALA A 175 -6.72 8.07 -4.20
C ALA A 175 -5.34 8.69 -3.93
N GLY A 176 -4.27 7.98 -4.25
CA GLY A 176 -2.91 8.42 -4.00
C GLY A 176 -1.94 8.12 -5.14
N SER A 177 -0.90 8.93 -5.20
CA SER A 177 0.22 8.77 -6.13
C SER A 177 1.53 8.95 -5.35
N LEU A 178 2.33 7.90 -5.30
CA LEU A 178 3.55 7.85 -4.52
C LEU A 178 4.75 7.56 -5.44
N THR A 179 5.89 8.12 -5.11
CA THR A 179 7.17 7.84 -5.77
C THR A 179 8.09 7.08 -4.81
N PRO A 180 9.02 6.26 -5.32
CA PRO A 180 10.01 5.62 -4.46
C PRO A 180 10.82 6.69 -3.73
N GLU A 181 11.01 6.52 -2.42
CA GLU A 181 11.97 7.34 -1.69
C GLU A 181 13.36 6.80 -1.98
N VAL A 182 14.15 7.59 -2.72
CA VAL A 182 15.56 7.28 -2.94
C VAL A 182 16.29 7.56 -1.63
N ALA A 183 16.96 6.56 -1.06
CA ALA A 183 17.83 6.78 0.09
C ALA A 183 18.85 7.88 -0.26
N ALA A 184 18.91 8.93 0.54
CA ALA A 184 19.94 9.93 0.40
C ALA A 184 21.29 9.20 0.51
N GLN A 185 22.12 9.31 -0.52
CA GLN A 185 23.51 8.86 -0.43
C GLN A 185 24.21 9.78 0.57
N GLU A 186 24.57 9.22 1.73
CA GLU A 186 25.49 9.87 2.67
C GLU A 186 26.93 9.78 2.15
#